data_c325aebd20366eb154d3602407fba8eb
#
_entry.id   c325aebd20366eb154d3602407fba8eb
#
_cell.length_a   1.000
_cell.length_b   1.000
_cell.length_c   1.000
_cell.angle_alpha   90.00
_cell.angle_beta   90.00
_cell.angle_gamma   90.00
#
_symmetry.space_group_name_H-M   'P 1'
#
loop_
_entity.id
_entity.type
_entity.pdbx_description
1 polymer ?
#
loop_
_entity_poly.entity_id
_entity_poly.type
_entity_poly.pdbx_seq_one_letter_code
_entity_poly.pdbx_strand_id
1 'polypeptide(L)'
;MLIQKTTIEAPQRICITSDLDVHKKTISYCVKEASGHIHAEGKVGATRRELDDWMKALPRPWTAAMEATIFTGWIYDHLLPHAAQVKVAHPVMLRAIAAAKKKNDRIDAGKIAECLRCDFLPECHMVSTEIRDRRRTLRYRHLLVHQIVPMKNRISGLLMETGVSHNKQKLHKVGYFRELLSNKDEVHESIRPLLRLSRETQRQEPQPRGTYASW
;
A
#
# COMPACT_ATOMS: atom_id res chain seq x y z
N MET A 1 12.02 -57.10 5.15
CA MET A 1 12.53 -55.69 5.10
C MET A 1 11.36 -54.82 4.71
N LEU A 2 10.67 -54.26 5.73
CA LEU A 2 9.47 -53.48 5.56
C LEU A 2 9.91 -52.04 5.24
N ILE A 3 9.65 -51.59 4.02
CA ILE A 3 9.82 -50.16 3.61
C ILE A 3 8.71 -49.39 4.28
N GLN A 4 9.04 -48.65 5.34
CA GLN A 4 8.13 -47.65 5.89
C GLN A 4 7.89 -46.59 4.81
N LYS A 5 6.67 -46.57 4.26
CA LYS A 5 6.17 -45.44 3.46
C LYS A 5 6.09 -44.23 4.39
N THR A 6 7.06 -43.33 4.29
CA THR A 6 6.94 -42.00 4.86
C THR A 6 5.80 -41.32 4.13
N THR A 7 4.64 -41.24 4.75
CA THR A 7 3.50 -40.45 4.26
C THR A 7 3.95 -39.00 4.36
N ILE A 8 4.30 -38.39 3.23
CA ILE A 8 4.50 -36.96 3.14
C ILE A 8 3.09 -36.37 3.32
N GLU A 9 2.79 -35.87 4.52
CA GLU A 9 1.57 -35.11 4.76
C GLU A 9 1.51 -33.97 3.77
N ALA A 10 0.41 -33.86 3.05
CA ALA A 10 0.19 -32.75 2.12
C ALA A 10 0.27 -31.41 2.89
N PRO A 11 0.97 -30.40 2.37
CA PRO A 11 1.15 -29.15 3.08
C PRO A 11 -0.19 -28.53 3.43
N GLN A 12 -0.36 -28.12 4.70
CA GLN A 12 -1.55 -27.43 5.15
C GLN A 12 -1.64 -26.09 4.43
N ARG A 13 -2.79 -25.82 3.80
CA ARG A 13 -3.02 -24.60 3.04
C ARG A 13 -3.69 -23.57 3.93
N ILE A 14 -2.95 -22.53 4.26
CA ILE A 14 -3.40 -21.43 5.12
C ILE A 14 -3.79 -20.25 4.27
N CYS A 15 -4.94 -19.67 4.53
CA CYS A 15 -5.39 -18.44 3.91
C CYS A 15 -5.45 -17.29 4.92
N ILE A 16 -4.77 -16.21 4.59
CA ILE A 16 -4.82 -14.96 5.34
C ILE A 16 -5.57 -13.94 4.50
N THR A 17 -6.75 -13.52 4.96
CA THR A 17 -7.39 -12.31 4.42
C THR A 17 -7.04 -11.14 5.30
N SER A 18 -6.37 -10.16 4.73
CA SER A 18 -6.24 -8.86 5.36
C SER A 18 -7.46 -8.01 5.01
N ASP A 19 -8.52 -8.12 5.78
CA ASP A 19 -9.55 -7.08 5.76
C ASP A 19 -9.09 -5.96 6.69
N LEU A 20 -8.42 -5.00 6.09
CA LEU A 20 -7.96 -3.79 6.77
C LEU A 20 -9.03 -2.72 6.59
N ASP A 21 -10.10 -2.85 7.36
CA ASP A 21 -10.79 -1.66 7.83
C ASP A 21 -9.77 -0.83 8.60
N VAL A 22 -9.53 0.39 8.16
CA VAL A 22 -8.47 1.31 8.66
C VAL A 22 -8.54 1.51 10.19
N HIS A 23 -9.63 1.07 10.82
CA HIS A 23 -9.86 1.11 12.27
C HIS A 23 -9.59 -0.21 13.00
N LYS A 24 -9.42 -1.32 12.32
CA LYS A 24 -9.16 -2.63 12.91
C LYS A 24 -7.78 -3.14 12.51
N LYS A 25 -6.83 -3.00 13.39
CA LYS A 25 -5.46 -3.52 13.26
C LYS A 25 -5.41 -5.05 13.36
N THR A 26 -6.32 -5.76 12.70
CA THR A 26 -6.44 -7.22 12.77
C THR A 26 -6.51 -7.85 11.39
N ILE A 27 -6.03 -9.07 11.28
CA ILE A 27 -6.05 -9.91 10.10
C ILE A 27 -6.95 -11.10 10.41
N SER A 28 -8.01 -11.31 9.63
CA SER A 28 -8.83 -12.51 9.71
C SER A 28 -8.14 -13.65 8.98
N TYR A 29 -8.15 -14.85 9.57
CA TYR A 29 -7.53 -16.03 8.96
C TYR A 29 -8.46 -17.24 8.97
N CYS A 30 -8.25 -18.12 8.01
CA CYS A 30 -8.86 -19.43 7.95
C CYS A 30 -7.80 -20.45 7.50
N VAL A 31 -7.56 -21.43 8.33
CA VAL A 31 -6.63 -22.55 8.06
C VAL A 31 -7.43 -23.74 7.63
N LYS A 32 -7.19 -24.25 6.42
CA LYS A 32 -7.82 -25.46 5.90
C LYS A 32 -6.80 -26.56 5.61
N GLU A 33 -7.20 -27.77 5.89
CA GLU A 33 -6.48 -28.98 5.48
C GLU A 33 -6.72 -29.28 3.99
N ALA A 34 -5.92 -30.18 3.44
CA ALA A 34 -6.08 -30.64 2.06
C ALA A 34 -7.47 -31.27 1.80
N SER A 35 -8.07 -31.88 2.80
CA SER A 35 -9.44 -32.42 2.79
C SER A 35 -10.55 -31.35 2.65
N GLY A 36 -10.21 -30.08 2.93
CA GLY A 36 -11.17 -28.97 3.01
C GLY A 36 -11.71 -28.74 4.43
N HIS A 37 -11.35 -29.56 5.41
CA HIS A 37 -11.72 -29.35 6.80
C HIS A 37 -11.07 -28.08 7.35
N ILE A 38 -11.81 -27.29 8.13
CA ILE A 38 -11.27 -26.10 8.80
C ILE A 38 -10.51 -26.56 10.04
N HIS A 39 -9.21 -26.39 10.03
CA HIS A 39 -8.32 -26.65 11.16
C HIS A 39 -8.40 -25.56 12.22
N ALA A 40 -8.35 -24.30 11.79
CA ALA A 40 -8.46 -23.13 12.66
C ALA A 40 -8.98 -21.92 11.88
N GLU A 41 -9.70 -21.06 12.56
CA GLU A 41 -10.13 -19.76 12.01
C GLU A 41 -10.18 -18.73 13.14
N GLY A 42 -9.96 -17.45 12.80
CA GLY A 42 -9.98 -16.41 13.81
C GLY A 42 -9.43 -15.09 13.31
N LYS A 43 -8.93 -14.31 14.24
CA LYS A 43 -8.28 -13.02 14.02
C LYS A 43 -6.94 -12.98 14.74
N VAL A 44 -5.95 -12.40 14.10
CA VAL A 44 -4.64 -12.10 14.67
C VAL A 44 -4.36 -10.60 14.49
N GLY A 45 -3.61 -9.99 15.40
CA GLY A 45 -3.22 -8.60 15.25
C GLY A 45 -2.27 -8.38 14.08
N ALA A 46 -2.41 -7.23 13.42
CA ALA A 46 -1.60 -6.90 12.25
C ALA A 46 -0.23 -6.31 12.63
N THR A 47 0.43 -6.92 13.61
CA THR A 47 1.80 -6.58 14.00
C THR A 47 2.74 -7.77 13.73
N ARG A 48 4.03 -7.49 13.53
CA ARG A 48 5.04 -8.55 13.29
C ARG A 48 5.05 -9.56 14.44
N ARG A 49 5.03 -9.08 15.70
CA ARG A 49 5.07 -9.92 16.89
C ARG A 49 3.87 -10.86 16.97
N GLU A 50 2.66 -10.35 16.76
CA GLU A 50 1.45 -11.17 16.81
C GLU A 50 1.40 -12.19 15.67
N LEU A 51 1.90 -11.83 14.48
CA LEU A 51 2.07 -12.76 13.37
C LEU A 51 3.12 -13.83 13.69
N ASP A 52 4.25 -13.48 14.33
CA ASP A 52 5.26 -14.45 14.75
C ASP A 52 4.68 -15.48 15.73
N ASP A 53 3.92 -15.02 16.72
CA ASP A 53 3.31 -15.89 17.72
C ASP A 53 2.23 -16.79 17.09
N TRP A 54 1.45 -16.25 16.17
CA TRP A 54 0.47 -17.02 15.40
C TRP A 54 1.13 -18.07 14.50
N MET A 55 2.19 -17.73 13.77
CA MET A 55 2.92 -18.66 12.89
C MET A 55 3.56 -19.83 13.65
N LYS A 56 3.99 -19.61 14.91
CA LYS A 56 4.54 -20.68 15.77
C LYS A 56 3.50 -21.76 16.11
N ALA A 57 2.22 -21.37 16.19
CA ALA A 57 1.13 -22.29 16.51
C ALA A 57 0.67 -23.11 15.30
N LEU A 58 1.13 -22.79 14.08
CA LEU A 58 0.71 -23.47 12.87
C LEU A 58 1.54 -24.74 12.62
N PRO A 59 0.90 -25.85 12.25
CA PRO A 59 1.60 -27.05 11.84
C PRO A 59 2.33 -26.81 10.51
N ARG A 60 3.55 -27.30 10.41
CA ARG A 60 4.41 -27.15 9.22
C ARG A 60 4.43 -28.43 8.38
N PRO A 61 4.61 -28.35 7.05
CA PRO A 61 4.72 -27.15 6.23
C PRO A 61 3.35 -26.52 5.91
N TRP A 62 3.30 -25.19 5.70
CA TRP A 62 2.08 -24.49 5.34
C TRP A 62 2.28 -23.54 4.16
N THR A 63 1.21 -23.30 3.41
CA THR A 63 1.14 -22.31 2.32
C THR A 63 0.14 -21.23 2.69
N ALA A 64 0.50 -19.98 2.49
CA ALA A 64 -0.37 -18.84 2.73
C ALA A 64 -0.88 -18.22 1.42
N ALA A 65 -2.11 -17.71 1.46
CA ALA A 65 -2.64 -16.83 0.41
C ALA A 65 -3.28 -15.60 1.04
N MET A 66 -3.18 -14.47 0.36
CA MET A 66 -3.80 -13.22 0.78
C MET A 66 -4.25 -12.40 -0.42
N GLU A 67 -5.28 -11.55 -0.24
CA GLU A 67 -5.68 -10.58 -1.26
C GLU A 67 -4.66 -9.43 -1.33
N ALA A 68 -4.40 -8.92 -2.55
CA ALA A 68 -3.52 -7.77 -2.72
C ALA A 68 -4.15 -6.49 -2.15
N THR A 69 -3.52 -5.93 -1.13
CA THR A 69 -3.87 -4.67 -0.46
C THR A 69 -2.64 -3.78 -0.32
N ILE A 70 -2.79 -2.59 0.24
CA ILE A 70 -1.65 -1.71 0.54
C ILE A 70 -0.67 -2.32 1.57
N PHE A 71 -1.10 -3.28 2.36
CA PHE A 71 -0.32 -3.93 3.43
C PHE A 71 0.35 -5.23 2.98
N THR A 72 -0.08 -5.79 1.85
CA THR A 72 0.40 -7.09 1.36
C THR A 72 1.92 -7.19 1.30
N GLY A 73 2.60 -6.11 0.91
CA GLY A 73 4.06 -6.12 0.74
C GLY A 73 4.82 -6.55 1.98
N TRP A 74 4.53 -5.94 3.13
CA TRP A 74 5.24 -6.25 4.37
C TRP A 74 4.81 -7.60 4.99
N ILE A 75 3.53 -7.96 4.85
CA ILE A 75 3.02 -9.25 5.34
C ILE A 75 3.64 -10.39 4.52
N TYR A 76 3.67 -10.25 3.19
CA TYR A 76 4.31 -11.20 2.29
C TYR A 76 5.77 -11.44 2.66
N ASP A 77 6.56 -10.37 2.79
CA ASP A 77 7.98 -10.46 3.14
C ASP A 77 8.19 -11.08 4.54
N HIS A 78 7.25 -10.84 5.46
CA HIS A 78 7.33 -11.37 6.82
C HIS A 78 6.99 -12.86 6.89
N LEU A 79 6.04 -13.32 6.08
CA LEU A 79 5.63 -14.73 6.05
C LEU A 79 6.56 -15.61 5.22
N LEU A 80 7.16 -15.05 4.16
CA LEU A 80 7.93 -15.81 3.17
C LEU A 80 9.04 -16.70 3.76
N PRO A 81 9.81 -16.29 4.78
CA PRO A 81 10.85 -17.14 5.39
C PRO A 81 10.30 -18.32 6.18
N HIS A 82 9.03 -18.31 6.54
CA HIS A 82 8.39 -19.28 7.43
C HIS A 82 7.42 -20.22 6.72
N ALA A 83 6.91 -19.82 5.55
CA ALA A 83 5.97 -20.57 4.75
C ALA A 83 6.69 -21.43 3.69
N ALA A 84 6.08 -22.54 3.31
CA ALA A 84 6.50 -23.30 2.11
C ALA A 84 6.24 -22.48 0.84
N GLN A 85 5.17 -21.70 0.82
CA GLN A 85 4.81 -20.79 -0.27
C GLN A 85 3.89 -19.69 0.24
N VAL A 86 4.03 -18.47 -0.33
CA VAL A 86 3.11 -17.35 -0.10
C VAL A 86 2.58 -16.87 -1.45
N LYS A 87 1.27 -16.92 -1.62
CA LYS A 87 0.57 -16.49 -2.84
C LYS A 87 -0.24 -15.23 -2.60
N VAL A 88 -0.35 -14.37 -3.61
CA VAL A 88 -1.14 -13.14 -3.54
C VAL A 88 -2.23 -13.18 -4.59
N ALA A 89 -3.47 -13.02 -4.18
CA ALA A 89 -4.62 -13.06 -5.07
C ALA A 89 -4.93 -11.68 -5.66
N HIS A 90 -5.33 -11.66 -6.95
CA HIS A 90 -5.75 -10.44 -7.63
C HIS A 90 -7.16 -10.03 -7.16
N PRO A 91 -7.35 -8.82 -6.57
CA PRO A 91 -8.60 -8.45 -5.90
C PRO A 91 -9.83 -8.46 -6.83
N VAL A 92 -9.69 -7.97 -8.05
CA VAL A 92 -10.80 -7.89 -9.01
C VAL A 92 -11.22 -9.28 -9.48
N MET A 93 -10.25 -10.13 -9.80
CA MET A 93 -10.52 -11.51 -10.23
C MET A 93 -11.07 -12.36 -9.09
N LEU A 94 -10.53 -12.18 -7.88
CA LEU A 94 -11.05 -12.87 -6.70
C LEU A 94 -12.51 -12.50 -6.42
N ARG A 95 -12.89 -11.23 -6.55
CA ARG A 95 -14.28 -10.78 -6.43
C ARG A 95 -15.21 -11.42 -7.47
N ALA A 96 -14.76 -11.58 -8.70
CA ALA A 96 -15.55 -12.23 -9.75
C ALA A 96 -15.82 -13.71 -9.44
N ILE A 97 -14.83 -14.41 -8.85
CA ILE A 97 -14.94 -15.84 -8.47
C ILE A 97 -15.74 -16.01 -7.19
N ALA A 98 -15.51 -15.13 -6.21
CA ALA A 98 -16.05 -15.24 -4.86
C ALA A 98 -17.30 -14.38 -4.61
N ALA A 99 -18.04 -14.01 -5.66
CA ALA A 99 -19.26 -13.19 -5.56
C ALA A 99 -20.28 -13.82 -4.58
N ALA A 100 -20.46 -13.19 -3.42
CA ALA A 100 -21.43 -13.61 -2.42
C ALA A 100 -22.36 -12.46 -2.04
N LYS A 101 -23.63 -12.79 -1.78
CA LYS A 101 -24.66 -11.83 -1.38
C LYS A 101 -24.41 -11.17 -0.02
N LYS A 102 -23.60 -11.78 0.86
CA LYS A 102 -23.23 -11.21 2.17
C LYS A 102 -21.71 -11.10 2.27
N LYS A 103 -21.24 -9.89 2.56
CA LYS A 103 -19.81 -9.60 2.76
C LYS A 103 -19.49 -9.72 4.25
N ASN A 104 -18.56 -10.61 4.61
CA ASN A 104 -18.05 -10.78 5.97
C ASN A 104 -16.60 -11.30 5.88
N ASP A 105 -15.70 -10.71 6.65
CA ASP A 105 -14.26 -11.01 6.70
C ASP A 105 -13.96 -12.50 6.86
N ARG A 106 -14.74 -13.20 7.69
CA ARG A 106 -14.64 -14.65 7.92
C ARG A 106 -15.00 -15.45 6.66
N ILE A 107 -16.05 -15.04 5.95
CA ILE A 107 -16.48 -15.68 4.71
C ILE A 107 -15.43 -15.47 3.63
N ASP A 108 -14.84 -14.28 3.57
CA ASP A 108 -13.83 -13.96 2.57
C ASP A 108 -12.52 -14.72 2.83
N ALA A 109 -12.08 -14.88 4.11
CA ALA A 109 -10.99 -15.76 4.49
C ALA A 109 -11.21 -17.20 4.06
N GLY A 110 -12.41 -17.73 4.34
CA GLY A 110 -12.77 -19.10 3.96
C GLY A 110 -12.76 -19.33 2.45
N LYS A 111 -13.14 -18.34 1.64
CA LYS A 111 -13.15 -18.43 0.16
C LYS A 111 -11.74 -18.43 -0.43
N ILE A 112 -10.86 -17.56 0.05
CA ILE A 112 -9.46 -17.53 -0.41
C ILE A 112 -8.79 -18.86 -0.04
N ALA A 113 -9.05 -19.40 1.17
CA ALA A 113 -8.57 -20.70 1.58
C ALA A 113 -9.06 -21.81 0.64
N GLU A 114 -10.32 -21.75 0.21
CA GLU A 114 -10.88 -22.71 -0.73
C GLU A 114 -10.27 -22.58 -2.12
N CYS A 115 -10.14 -21.35 -2.65
CA CYS A 115 -9.46 -21.10 -3.93
C CYS A 115 -8.01 -21.59 -3.90
N LEU A 116 -7.30 -21.38 -2.79
CA LEU A 116 -5.93 -21.88 -2.62
C LEU A 116 -5.90 -23.42 -2.60
N ARG A 117 -6.81 -24.04 -1.86
CA ARG A 117 -6.92 -25.51 -1.73
C ARG A 117 -7.19 -26.18 -3.07
N CYS A 118 -8.08 -25.62 -3.86
CA CYS A 118 -8.46 -26.14 -5.18
C CYS A 118 -7.49 -25.73 -6.30
N ASP A 119 -6.38 -25.04 -5.96
CA ASP A 119 -5.42 -24.49 -6.93
C ASP A 119 -6.08 -23.57 -7.98
N PHE A 120 -7.12 -22.87 -7.56
CA PHE A 120 -7.92 -21.96 -8.39
C PHE A 120 -7.78 -20.50 -7.93
N LEU A 121 -6.66 -20.17 -7.26
CA LEU A 121 -6.40 -18.82 -6.81
C LEU A 121 -5.98 -17.95 -8.01
N PRO A 122 -6.68 -16.82 -8.28
CA PRO A 122 -6.25 -15.88 -9.32
C PRO A 122 -5.01 -15.12 -8.85
N GLU A 123 -3.86 -15.74 -9.00
CA GLU A 123 -2.60 -15.26 -8.45
C GLU A 123 -2.09 -14.04 -9.22
N CYS A 124 -1.58 -13.04 -8.49
CA CYS A 124 -0.81 -11.94 -9.05
C CYS A 124 0.66 -12.03 -8.63
N HIS A 125 1.53 -11.69 -9.57
CA HIS A 125 2.97 -11.74 -9.33
C HIS A 125 3.41 -10.68 -8.30
N MET A 126 4.11 -11.13 -7.25
CA MET A 126 4.77 -10.25 -6.29
C MET A 126 6.18 -9.90 -6.78
N VAL A 127 6.35 -8.63 -7.14
CA VAL A 127 7.68 -8.12 -7.52
C VAL A 127 8.58 -7.99 -6.29
N SER A 128 9.89 -8.00 -6.52
CA SER A 128 10.89 -7.87 -5.45
C SER A 128 10.68 -6.60 -4.61
N THR A 129 11.16 -6.62 -3.38
CA THR A 129 11.10 -5.48 -2.44
C THR A 129 11.71 -4.23 -3.07
N GLU A 130 12.82 -4.36 -3.77
CA GLU A 130 13.50 -3.27 -4.47
C GLU A 130 12.59 -2.60 -5.52
N ILE A 131 11.91 -3.38 -6.35
CA ILE A 131 10.97 -2.85 -7.36
C ILE A 131 9.77 -2.20 -6.67
N ARG A 132 9.27 -2.77 -5.56
CA ARG A 132 8.17 -2.18 -4.78
C ARG A 132 8.57 -0.82 -4.20
N ASP A 133 9.79 -0.67 -3.70
CA ASP A 133 10.31 0.58 -3.14
C ASP A 133 10.50 1.65 -4.20
N ARG A 134 11.03 1.28 -5.36
CA ARG A 134 11.10 2.19 -6.51
C ARG A 134 9.70 2.67 -6.94
N ARG A 135 8.72 1.76 -7.04
CA ARG A 135 7.33 2.12 -7.35
C ARG A 135 6.72 3.04 -6.29
N ARG A 136 7.00 2.79 -5.00
CA ARG A 136 6.55 3.65 -3.89
C ARG A 136 7.12 5.06 -4.04
N THR A 137 8.41 5.18 -4.27
CA THR A 137 9.09 6.46 -4.48
C THR A 137 8.51 7.24 -5.66
N LEU A 138 8.28 6.56 -6.79
CA LEU A 138 7.70 7.21 -7.98
C LEU A 138 6.26 7.66 -7.75
N ARG A 139 5.43 6.84 -7.09
CA ARG A 139 4.04 7.21 -6.73
C ARG A 139 4.01 8.40 -5.78
N TYR A 140 4.90 8.41 -4.78
CA TYR A 140 5.01 9.52 -3.85
C TYR A 140 5.46 10.81 -4.53
N ARG A 141 6.49 10.73 -5.40
CA ARG A 141 6.90 11.85 -6.24
C ARG A 141 5.74 12.37 -7.09
N HIS A 142 4.98 11.49 -7.72
CA HIS A 142 3.83 11.87 -8.53
C HIS A 142 2.79 12.62 -7.68
N LEU A 143 2.46 12.11 -6.48
CA LEU A 143 1.56 12.76 -5.53
C LEU A 143 2.04 14.18 -5.21
N LEU A 144 3.32 14.35 -4.85
CA LEU A 144 3.89 15.66 -4.53
C LEU A 144 3.80 16.63 -5.71
N VAL A 145 4.14 16.17 -6.92
CA VAL A 145 4.01 17.01 -8.12
C VAL A 145 2.57 17.45 -8.33
N HIS A 146 1.61 16.54 -8.14
CA HIS A 146 0.18 16.88 -8.23
C HIS A 146 -0.29 17.88 -7.18
N GLN A 147 0.33 17.93 -6.01
CA GLN A 147 0.03 18.94 -4.97
C GLN A 147 0.69 20.30 -5.28
N ILE A 148 1.91 20.31 -5.82
CA ILE A 148 2.64 21.54 -6.15
C ILE A 148 1.95 22.33 -7.27
N VAL A 149 1.42 21.67 -8.30
CA VAL A 149 0.80 22.33 -9.45
C VAL A 149 -0.42 23.19 -9.06
N PRO A 150 -1.40 22.70 -8.29
CA PRO A 150 -2.50 23.51 -7.79
C PRO A 150 -2.04 24.71 -6.95
N MET A 151 -1.01 24.55 -6.12
CA MET A 151 -0.46 25.65 -5.32
C MET A 151 0.15 26.76 -6.18
N LYS A 152 0.90 26.41 -7.23
CA LYS A 152 1.40 27.38 -8.19
C LYS A 152 0.27 28.14 -8.91
N ASN A 153 -0.79 27.41 -9.29
CA ASN A 153 -1.93 28.01 -9.94
C ASN A 153 -2.68 28.94 -8.99
N ARG A 154 -2.79 28.59 -7.71
CA ARG A 154 -3.44 29.43 -6.69
C ARG A 154 -2.66 30.71 -6.43
N ILE A 155 -1.33 30.64 -6.32
CA ILE A 155 -0.47 31.81 -6.22
C ILE A 155 -0.67 32.72 -7.45
N SER A 156 -0.64 32.18 -8.65
CA SER A 156 -0.88 32.93 -9.88
C SER A 156 -2.27 33.55 -9.91
N GLY A 157 -3.31 32.80 -9.46
CA GLY A 157 -4.69 33.32 -9.37
C GLY A 157 -4.82 34.51 -8.44
N LEU A 158 -4.25 34.46 -7.24
CA LEU A 158 -4.26 35.56 -6.28
C LEU A 158 -3.58 36.83 -6.83
N LEU A 159 -2.47 36.64 -7.54
CA LEU A 159 -1.77 37.78 -8.17
C LEU A 159 -2.58 38.39 -9.32
N MET A 160 -3.24 37.56 -10.12
CA MET A 160 -4.11 38.01 -11.20
C MET A 160 -5.37 38.74 -10.67
N GLU A 161 -5.99 38.21 -9.60
CA GLU A 161 -7.17 38.80 -8.96
C GLU A 161 -6.89 40.22 -8.47
N THR A 162 -5.67 40.50 -8.04
CA THR A 162 -5.24 41.84 -7.57
C THR A 162 -4.53 42.64 -8.63
N GLY A 163 -4.55 42.25 -9.89
CA GLY A 163 -3.96 42.98 -11.01
C GLY A 163 -2.43 43.00 -11.06
N VAL A 164 -1.77 42.13 -10.28
CA VAL A 164 -0.30 42.05 -10.23
C VAL A 164 0.25 41.34 -11.44
N SER A 165 1.06 42.03 -12.23
CA SER A 165 1.81 41.41 -13.35
C SER A 165 2.90 40.48 -12.83
N HIS A 166 2.92 39.26 -13.32
CA HIS A 166 3.91 38.26 -12.87
C HIS A 166 4.26 37.26 -13.95
N ASN A 167 5.46 36.66 -13.82
CA ASN A 167 5.87 35.53 -14.67
C ASN A 167 5.59 34.22 -13.95
N LYS A 168 4.56 33.51 -14.38
CA LYS A 168 4.12 32.21 -13.81
C LYS A 168 5.25 31.17 -13.75
N GLN A 169 6.14 31.15 -14.75
CA GLN A 169 7.26 30.20 -14.81
C GLN A 169 8.35 30.51 -13.77
N LYS A 170 8.47 31.77 -13.33
CA LYS A 170 9.46 32.19 -12.34
C LYS A 170 8.95 32.11 -10.89
N LEU A 171 7.65 31.87 -10.65
CA LEU A 171 7.06 31.82 -9.30
C LEU A 171 7.72 30.79 -8.37
N HIS A 172 8.36 29.76 -8.92
CA HIS A 172 9.10 28.76 -8.14
C HIS A 172 10.48 29.27 -7.65
N LYS A 173 11.04 30.31 -8.29
CA LYS A 173 12.36 30.88 -7.95
C LYS A 173 12.25 31.73 -6.68
N VAL A 174 13.09 31.45 -5.67
CA VAL A 174 13.06 32.13 -4.38
C VAL A 174 13.34 33.63 -4.52
N GLY A 175 14.33 34.00 -5.34
CA GLY A 175 14.70 35.40 -5.60
C GLY A 175 13.54 36.17 -6.20
N TYR A 176 12.97 35.68 -7.30
CA TYR A 176 11.83 36.31 -7.97
C TYR A 176 10.61 36.46 -7.05
N PHE A 177 10.29 35.44 -6.26
CA PHE A 177 9.15 35.49 -5.33
C PHE A 177 9.39 36.50 -4.20
N ARG A 178 10.62 36.64 -3.71
CA ARG A 178 10.99 37.64 -2.70
C ARG A 178 10.89 39.04 -3.27
N GLU A 179 11.41 39.26 -4.47
CA GLU A 179 11.31 40.56 -5.19
C GLU A 179 9.84 40.96 -5.39
N LEU A 180 9.01 40.05 -5.87
CA LEU A 180 7.57 40.23 -6.04
C LEU A 180 6.89 40.66 -4.72
N LEU A 181 7.20 40.02 -3.60
CA LEU A 181 6.65 40.35 -2.29
C LEU A 181 7.22 41.64 -1.71
N SER A 182 8.38 42.10 -2.15
CA SER A 182 9.02 43.34 -1.69
C SER A 182 8.39 44.58 -2.36
N ASN A 183 7.77 44.40 -3.52
CA ASN A 183 7.09 45.45 -4.24
C ASN A 183 5.76 45.79 -3.52
N LYS A 184 5.80 46.83 -2.65
CA LYS A 184 4.67 47.22 -1.81
C LYS A 184 3.53 47.86 -2.60
N ASP A 185 3.85 48.47 -3.72
CA ASP A 185 2.89 49.22 -4.52
C ASP A 185 2.05 48.31 -5.43
N GLU A 186 2.62 47.17 -5.85
CA GLU A 186 1.92 46.23 -6.72
C GLU A 186 1.17 45.12 -5.95
N VAL A 187 1.74 44.60 -4.86
CA VAL A 187 1.14 43.47 -4.11
C VAL A 187 0.39 43.97 -2.89
N HIS A 188 -0.95 43.93 -2.95
CA HIS A 188 -1.80 44.32 -1.85
C HIS A 188 -1.48 43.57 -0.55
N GLU A 189 -1.55 44.29 0.59
CA GLU A 189 -1.13 43.72 1.88
C GLU A 189 -1.98 42.53 2.31
N SER A 190 -3.26 42.50 1.96
CA SER A 190 -4.19 41.42 2.32
C SER A 190 -3.81 40.05 1.74
N ILE A 191 -3.19 40.01 0.55
CA ILE A 191 -2.81 38.74 -0.08
C ILE A 191 -1.39 38.25 0.27
N ARG A 192 -0.53 39.10 0.84
CA ARG A 192 0.84 38.76 1.21
C ARG A 192 0.93 37.56 2.17
N PRO A 193 0.11 37.51 3.24
CA PRO A 193 0.10 36.31 4.12
C PRO A 193 -0.30 35.03 3.37
N LEU A 194 -1.29 35.11 2.46
CA LEU A 194 -1.75 33.98 1.66
C LEU A 194 -0.68 33.48 0.68
N LEU A 195 0.03 34.44 0.05
CA LEU A 195 1.15 34.10 -0.85
C LEU A 195 2.31 33.43 -0.09
N ARG A 196 2.65 33.95 1.11
CA ARG A 196 3.68 33.36 1.98
C ARG A 196 3.28 31.95 2.40
N LEU A 197 2.08 31.75 2.93
CA LEU A 197 1.57 30.44 3.35
C LEU A 197 1.58 29.43 2.20
N SER A 198 1.08 29.83 1.02
CA SER A 198 1.09 28.96 -0.17
C SER A 198 2.52 28.58 -0.60
N ARG A 199 3.47 29.49 -0.41
CA ARG A 199 4.88 29.24 -0.71
C ARG A 199 5.56 28.35 0.31
N GLU A 200 5.26 28.51 1.58
CA GLU A 200 5.77 27.67 2.66
C GLU A 200 5.29 26.22 2.52
N THR A 201 4.00 26.03 2.26
CA THR A 201 3.43 24.71 1.95
C THR A 201 4.14 24.06 0.75
N GLN A 202 4.44 24.83 -0.29
CA GLN A 202 5.19 24.35 -1.46
C GLN A 202 6.65 23.97 -1.13
N ARG A 203 7.28 24.60 -0.13
CA ARG A 203 8.69 24.36 0.26
C ARG A 203 8.87 23.22 1.24
N GLN A 204 7.87 22.95 2.08
CA GLN A 204 7.89 21.84 3.04
C GLN A 204 7.81 20.49 2.35
N GLU A 205 7.34 20.44 1.10
CA GLU A 205 7.41 19.25 0.30
C GLU A 205 8.86 18.97 -0.13
N PRO A 206 9.40 17.78 0.15
CA PRO A 206 10.78 17.45 -0.20
C PRO A 206 10.95 17.55 -1.72
N GLN A 207 11.74 18.53 -2.16
CA GLN A 207 12.18 18.59 -3.56
C GLN A 207 13.01 17.33 -3.82
N PRO A 208 12.63 16.45 -4.74
CA PRO A 208 13.48 15.31 -5.11
C PRO A 208 14.70 15.85 -5.84
N ARG A 209 15.72 16.25 -5.09
CA ARG A 209 17.02 16.61 -5.65
C ARG A 209 17.72 15.33 -6.09
N GLY A 210 17.84 15.15 -7.42
CA GLY A 210 19.04 14.68 -8.07
C GLY A 210 19.69 13.33 -7.68
N THR A 211 19.06 12.42 -6.95
CA THR A 211 19.65 11.11 -6.66
C THR A 211 19.31 10.02 -7.69
N TYR A 212 18.80 10.41 -8.84
CA TYR A 212 18.46 9.46 -9.93
C TYR A 212 19.50 9.38 -11.05
N ALA A 213 20.72 9.89 -10.83
CA ALA A 213 21.77 9.93 -11.85
C ALA A 213 22.75 8.73 -11.81
N SER A 214 22.37 7.62 -11.21
CA SER A 214 23.23 6.41 -11.27
C SER A 214 22.41 5.14 -11.02
N TRP A 215 21.62 4.77 -12.05
CA TRP A 215 21.16 3.38 -12.18
C TRP A 215 21.05 3.01 -13.66
#